data_034de794789018afb7fdf55167482081
#
_entry.id   034de794789018afb7fdf55167482081
#
_cell.length_a   1.000
_cell.length_b   1.000
_cell.length_c   1.000
_cell.angle_alpha   90.00
_cell.angle_beta   90.00
_cell.angle_gamma   90.00
#
_symmetry.space_group_name_H-M   'P 1'
#
loop_
_entity.id
_entity.type
_entity.pdbx_description
1 polymer ?
#
loop_
_entity_poly.entity_id
_entity_poly.type
_entity_poly.pdbx_seq_one_letter_code
_entity_poly.pdbx_strand_id
1 'polypeptide(L)'
;PGPEMATMIERARFAEFYTGPGTNFQDITLEEAIAKATQEKKHIFIECHTDGCVPCKMMKDKVFPHDKMAEYLNREFVSISVDNENGDGPQIMEKYDVQMFPTYIILEPNGELCDIIMSTETDIDLFIKKIEEVKNLK
;
A
#
# COMPACT_ATOMS: atom_id res chain seq x y z
N PRO A 1 13.14 12.71 -25.95
CA PRO A 1 14.37 12.03 -25.59
C PRO A 1 14.46 10.65 -26.25
N GLY A 2 15.68 10.19 -26.47
CA GLY A 2 15.91 8.86 -27.03
C GLY A 2 15.73 7.77 -25.98
N PRO A 3 15.84 6.49 -26.39
CA PRO A 3 15.67 5.35 -25.49
C PRO A 3 16.58 5.37 -24.26
N GLU A 4 17.82 5.81 -24.42
CA GLU A 4 18.75 5.90 -23.30
C GLU A 4 18.31 6.93 -22.27
N MET A 5 17.83 8.07 -22.72
CA MET A 5 17.34 9.12 -21.84
C MET A 5 16.10 8.65 -21.09
N ALA A 6 15.17 7.96 -21.78
CA ALA A 6 13.98 7.39 -21.15
C ALA A 6 14.37 6.40 -20.06
N THR A 7 15.36 5.52 -20.32
CA THR A 7 15.83 4.54 -19.34
C THR A 7 16.44 5.22 -18.12
N MET A 8 17.20 6.29 -18.34
CA MET A 8 17.79 7.04 -17.24
C MET A 8 16.73 7.73 -16.37
N ILE A 9 15.72 8.30 -16.99
CA ILE A 9 14.59 8.94 -16.29
C ILE A 9 13.84 7.88 -15.48
N GLU A 10 13.56 6.73 -16.07
CA GLU A 10 12.87 5.64 -15.39
C GLU A 10 13.68 5.15 -14.18
N ARG A 11 14.99 4.99 -14.32
CA ARG A 11 15.85 4.57 -13.21
C ARG A 11 15.88 5.59 -12.09
N ALA A 12 15.93 6.87 -12.43
CA ALA A 12 15.91 7.94 -11.43
C ALA A 12 14.59 7.94 -10.68
N ARG A 13 13.48 7.78 -11.38
CA ARG A 13 12.14 7.71 -10.78
C ARG A 13 12.01 6.47 -9.90
N PHE A 14 12.50 5.32 -10.35
CA PHE A 14 12.48 4.09 -9.56
C PHE A 14 13.29 4.28 -8.27
N ALA A 15 14.50 4.83 -8.37
CA ALA A 15 15.35 5.07 -7.21
C ALA A 15 14.73 6.06 -6.22
N GLU A 16 13.90 6.99 -6.71
CA GLU A 16 13.20 7.96 -5.85
C GLU A 16 12.14 7.29 -4.99
N PHE A 17 11.42 6.31 -5.53
CA PHE A 17 10.29 5.68 -4.84
C PHE A 17 10.60 4.32 -4.24
N TYR A 18 11.59 3.62 -4.79
CA TYR A 18 11.99 2.32 -4.26
C TYR A 18 13.04 2.50 -3.18
N THR A 19 12.64 2.30 -1.96
CA THR A 19 13.52 2.45 -0.79
C THR A 19 14.06 1.11 -0.30
N GLY A 20 13.85 0.05 -1.05
CA GLY A 20 14.24 -1.33 -0.76
C GLY A 20 14.75 -1.65 0.64
N PRO A 21 14.65 -2.90 1.05
CA PRO A 21 14.07 -4.00 0.27
C PRO A 21 12.53 -3.99 0.39
N GLY A 22 11.84 -3.57 -0.64
CA GLY A 22 10.39 -3.70 -0.76
C GLY A 22 9.59 -2.44 -0.49
N THR A 23 8.30 -2.64 -0.29
CA THR A 23 7.35 -1.57 -0.03
C THR A 23 7.68 -0.85 1.27
N ASN A 24 7.71 0.48 1.21
CA ASN A 24 7.98 1.32 2.39
C ASN A 24 6.70 1.50 3.21
N PHE A 25 6.46 0.57 4.13
CA PHE A 25 5.41 0.75 5.12
C PHE A 25 5.94 1.67 6.21
N GLN A 26 5.34 2.85 6.31
CA GLN A 26 5.82 3.89 7.21
C GLN A 26 5.25 3.68 8.62
N ASP A 27 6.08 3.86 9.64
CA ASP A 27 5.67 3.71 11.04
C ASP A 27 5.10 5.05 11.53
N ILE A 28 3.92 5.36 11.05
CA ILE A 28 3.20 6.60 11.36
C ILE A 28 1.74 6.28 11.66
N THR A 29 1.05 7.19 12.32
CA THR A 29 -0.39 7.04 12.59
C THR A 29 -1.20 7.30 11.34
N LEU A 30 -2.48 6.92 11.37
CA LEU A 30 -3.39 7.23 10.26
C LEU A 30 -3.50 8.74 10.04
N GLU A 31 -3.57 9.54 11.10
CA GLU A 31 -3.62 11.00 10.97
C GLU A 31 -2.37 11.56 10.27
N GLU A 32 -1.19 11.06 10.65
CA GLU A 32 0.06 11.43 10.02
C GLU A 32 0.10 10.99 8.56
N ALA A 33 -0.44 9.80 8.26
CA ALA A 33 -0.53 9.30 6.89
C ALA A 33 -1.42 10.19 6.03
N ILE A 34 -2.56 10.64 6.57
CA ILE A 34 -3.47 11.55 5.86
C ILE A 34 -2.79 12.88 5.58
N ALA A 35 -2.09 13.46 6.58
CA ALA A 35 -1.37 14.71 6.39
C ALA A 35 -0.31 14.58 5.30
N LYS A 36 0.45 13.49 5.33
CA LYS A 36 1.50 13.24 4.36
C LYS A 36 0.93 12.99 2.96
N ALA A 37 -0.13 12.20 2.86
CA ALA A 37 -0.79 11.90 1.60
C ALA A 37 -1.36 13.17 0.96
N THR A 38 -1.96 14.03 1.77
CA THR A 38 -2.49 15.32 1.30
C THR A 38 -1.36 16.18 0.74
N GLN A 39 -0.25 16.28 1.45
CA GLN A 39 0.92 17.06 1.01
C GLN A 39 1.53 16.50 -0.27
N GLU A 40 1.67 15.19 -0.37
CA GLU A 40 2.31 14.53 -1.50
C GLU A 40 1.34 14.22 -2.64
N LYS A 41 0.04 14.45 -2.45
CA LYS A 41 -1.02 14.17 -3.42
C LYS A 41 -1.06 12.69 -3.80
N LYS A 42 -1.00 11.85 -2.79
CA LYS A 42 -1.05 10.38 -2.93
C LYS A 42 -2.27 9.83 -2.22
N HIS A 43 -2.71 8.66 -2.66
CA HIS A 43 -3.68 7.87 -1.91
C HIS A 43 -3.00 7.18 -0.72
N ILE A 44 -3.78 6.54 0.12
CA ILE A 44 -3.26 5.82 1.29
C ILE A 44 -3.56 4.33 1.12
N PHE A 45 -2.57 3.50 1.36
CA PHE A 45 -2.67 2.05 1.33
C PHE A 45 -2.44 1.52 2.74
N ILE A 46 -3.46 0.88 3.31
CA ILE A 46 -3.37 0.30 4.65
C ILE A 46 -3.39 -1.21 4.54
N GLU A 47 -2.28 -1.84 4.91
CA GLU A 47 -2.18 -3.29 5.01
C GLU A 47 -2.61 -3.72 6.41
N CYS A 48 -3.67 -4.51 6.51
CA CYS A 48 -4.22 -4.98 7.78
C CYS A 48 -3.88 -6.45 7.96
N HIS A 49 -3.23 -6.77 9.08
CA HIS A 49 -2.85 -8.14 9.39
C HIS A 49 -3.16 -8.48 10.85
N THR A 50 -3.06 -9.76 11.17
CA THR A 50 -3.18 -10.23 12.54
C THR A 50 -2.13 -11.32 12.79
N ASP A 51 -1.81 -11.56 14.05
CA ASP A 51 -0.85 -12.58 14.42
C ASP A 51 -1.37 -13.97 14.02
N GLY A 52 -0.45 -14.85 13.58
CA GLY A 52 -0.79 -16.21 13.17
C GLY A 52 -1.49 -16.34 11.82
N CYS A 53 -1.57 -15.25 11.07
CA CYS A 53 -2.21 -15.24 9.76
C CYS A 53 -1.25 -15.72 8.67
N VAL A 54 -1.39 -16.97 8.21
CA VAL A 54 -0.52 -17.54 7.18
C VAL A 54 -0.61 -16.77 5.85
N PRO A 55 -1.80 -16.44 5.30
CA PRO A 55 -1.85 -15.66 4.06
C PRO A 55 -1.30 -14.25 4.21
N CYS A 56 -1.40 -13.63 5.38
CA CYS A 56 -0.77 -12.33 5.62
C CYS A 56 0.76 -12.44 5.49
N LYS A 57 1.34 -13.49 6.07
CA LYS A 57 2.79 -13.73 5.98
C LYS A 57 3.22 -14.00 4.54
N MET A 58 2.41 -14.74 3.80
CA MET A 58 2.70 -15.02 2.39
C MET A 58 2.77 -13.72 1.57
N MET A 59 1.82 -12.82 1.76
CA MET A 59 1.83 -11.53 1.07
C MET A 59 3.04 -10.68 1.49
N LYS A 60 3.35 -10.66 2.78
CA LYS A 60 4.51 -9.96 3.32
C LYS A 60 5.81 -10.47 2.73
N ASP A 61 5.95 -11.79 2.59
CA ASP A 61 7.20 -12.41 2.15
C ASP A 61 7.36 -12.42 0.62
N LYS A 62 6.27 -12.47 -0.15
CA LYS A 62 6.31 -12.69 -1.60
C LYS A 62 5.84 -11.52 -2.44
N VAL A 63 4.93 -10.69 -1.93
CA VAL A 63 4.30 -9.64 -2.73
C VAL A 63 4.90 -8.28 -2.43
N PHE A 64 4.87 -7.85 -1.18
CA PHE A 64 5.33 -6.51 -0.83
C PHE A 64 6.84 -6.28 -0.99
N PRO A 65 7.72 -7.28 -0.85
CA PRO A 65 9.14 -7.09 -1.15
C PRO A 65 9.47 -7.07 -2.64
N HIS A 66 8.55 -7.48 -3.52
CA HIS A 66 8.79 -7.55 -4.95
C HIS A 66 9.04 -6.14 -5.52
N ASP A 67 10.09 -5.99 -6.32
CA ASP A 67 10.53 -4.68 -6.84
C ASP A 67 9.42 -3.90 -7.54
N LYS A 68 8.65 -4.57 -8.40
CA LYS A 68 7.58 -3.92 -9.15
C LYS A 68 6.46 -3.46 -8.23
N MET A 69 6.11 -4.28 -7.24
CA MET A 69 5.08 -3.93 -6.25
C MET A 69 5.52 -2.75 -5.40
N ALA A 70 6.75 -2.80 -4.92
CA ALA A 70 7.32 -1.75 -4.09
C ALA A 70 7.40 -0.42 -4.83
N GLU A 71 7.88 -0.44 -6.07
CA GLU A 71 7.95 0.78 -6.89
C GLU A 71 6.57 1.39 -7.07
N TYR A 72 5.58 0.57 -7.40
CA TYR A 72 4.20 1.02 -7.59
C TYR A 72 3.63 1.63 -6.31
N LEU A 73 3.66 0.91 -5.20
CA LEU A 73 3.09 1.38 -3.94
C LEU A 73 3.82 2.62 -3.42
N ASN A 74 5.16 2.64 -3.50
CA ASN A 74 5.93 3.77 -3.00
C ASN A 74 5.68 5.04 -3.83
N ARG A 75 5.44 4.88 -5.13
CA ARG A 75 5.14 6.00 -6.01
C ARG A 75 3.72 6.55 -5.82
N GLU A 76 2.73 5.66 -5.71
CA GLU A 76 1.31 6.05 -5.78
C GLU A 76 0.66 6.24 -4.42
N PHE A 77 1.25 5.70 -3.36
CA PHE A 77 0.61 5.66 -2.04
C PHE A 77 1.54 6.08 -0.92
N VAL A 78 0.94 6.61 0.14
CA VAL A 78 1.52 6.57 1.48
C VAL A 78 1.00 5.26 2.09
N SER A 79 1.90 4.35 2.43
CA SER A 79 1.53 3.01 2.89
C SER A 79 1.84 2.84 4.38
N ILE A 80 0.89 2.26 5.11
CA ILE A 80 1.07 1.88 6.50
C ILE A 80 0.62 0.44 6.70
N SER A 81 1.25 -0.24 7.67
CA SER A 81 0.92 -1.61 8.03
C SER A 81 0.37 -1.60 9.46
N VAL A 82 -0.79 -2.16 9.66
CA VAL A 82 -1.46 -2.13 10.97
C VAL A 82 -1.82 -3.54 11.43
N ASP A 83 -1.58 -3.78 12.71
CA ASP A 83 -1.88 -5.04 13.37
C ASP A 83 -3.25 -4.94 14.05
N ASN A 84 -4.05 -6.01 13.94
CA ASN A 84 -5.38 -6.05 14.52
C ASN A 84 -5.41 -5.74 16.01
N GLU A 85 -4.34 -6.02 16.74
CA GLU A 85 -4.33 -5.92 18.20
C GLU A 85 -3.44 -4.80 18.75
N ASN A 86 -2.66 -4.13 17.90
CA ASN A 86 -1.65 -3.17 18.38
C ASN A 86 -1.77 -1.81 17.68
N GLY A 87 -1.28 -0.78 18.38
CA GLY A 87 -1.21 0.58 17.84
C GLY A 87 -2.57 1.10 17.41
N ASP A 88 -2.63 1.70 16.25
CA ASP A 88 -3.87 2.22 15.66
C ASP A 88 -4.75 1.11 15.07
N GLY A 89 -4.24 -0.12 15.02
CA GLY A 89 -4.94 -1.24 14.38
C GLY A 89 -6.38 -1.42 14.84
N PRO A 90 -6.64 -1.58 16.14
CA PRO A 90 -8.02 -1.80 16.61
C PRO A 90 -8.99 -0.70 16.18
N GLN A 91 -8.58 0.56 16.23
CA GLN A 91 -9.42 1.69 15.82
C GLN A 91 -9.69 1.69 14.32
N ILE A 92 -8.67 1.36 13.53
CA ILE A 92 -8.80 1.28 12.07
C ILE A 92 -9.72 0.13 11.67
N MET A 93 -9.58 -1.04 12.32
CA MET A 93 -10.42 -2.19 12.05
C MET A 93 -11.89 -1.88 12.33
N GLU A 94 -12.16 -1.18 13.44
CA GLU A 94 -13.52 -0.77 13.78
C GLU A 94 -14.06 0.27 12.79
N LYS A 95 -13.27 1.28 12.49
CA LYS A 95 -13.69 2.37 11.61
C LYS A 95 -14.10 1.89 10.21
N TYR A 96 -13.36 0.93 9.66
CA TYR A 96 -13.58 0.44 8.31
C TYR A 96 -14.21 -0.94 8.26
N ASP A 97 -14.68 -1.44 9.42
CA ASP A 97 -15.37 -2.73 9.54
C ASP A 97 -14.53 -3.89 8.98
N VAL A 98 -13.27 -3.96 9.37
CA VAL A 98 -12.37 -5.03 8.94
C VAL A 98 -12.56 -6.24 9.84
N GLN A 99 -12.96 -7.37 9.26
CA GLN A 99 -13.24 -8.59 10.01
C GLN A 99 -12.44 -9.80 9.52
N MET A 100 -11.70 -9.66 8.45
CA MET A 100 -10.91 -10.74 7.86
C MET A 100 -9.50 -10.25 7.54
N PHE A 101 -8.56 -11.20 7.46
CA PHE A 101 -7.16 -10.87 7.19
C PHE A 101 -6.57 -11.83 6.15
N PRO A 102 -5.71 -11.33 5.24
CA PRO A 102 -5.34 -9.93 5.10
C PRO A 102 -6.47 -9.10 4.47
N THR A 103 -6.52 -7.84 4.84
CA THR A 103 -7.41 -6.85 4.23
C THR A 103 -6.60 -5.62 3.90
N TYR A 104 -6.86 -5.02 2.75
CA TYR A 104 -6.18 -3.81 2.30
C TYR A 104 -7.21 -2.72 2.13
N ILE A 105 -6.95 -1.57 2.75
CA ILE A 105 -7.85 -0.42 2.70
C ILE A 105 -7.21 0.64 1.81
N ILE A 106 -7.95 1.11 0.82
CA ILE A 106 -7.50 2.18 -0.07
C ILE A 106 -8.29 3.44 0.28
N LEU A 107 -7.57 4.50 0.66
CA LEU A 107 -8.17 5.78 1.01
C LEU A 107 -7.73 6.86 0.02
N GLU A 108 -8.59 7.86 -0.15
CA GLU A 108 -8.21 9.10 -0.80
C GLU A 108 -7.23 9.88 0.07
N PRO A 109 -6.51 10.87 -0.48
CA PRO A 109 -5.56 11.66 0.32
C PRO A 109 -6.15 12.28 1.58
N ASN A 110 -7.44 12.64 1.56
CA ASN A 110 -8.13 13.21 2.72
C ASN A 110 -8.61 12.18 3.74
N GLY A 111 -8.37 10.89 3.50
CA GLY A 111 -8.77 9.82 4.39
C GLY A 111 -10.13 9.20 4.09
N GLU A 112 -10.86 9.69 3.08
CA GLU A 112 -12.12 9.07 2.69
C GLU A 112 -11.88 7.70 2.06
N LEU A 113 -12.77 6.76 2.33
CA LEU A 113 -12.66 5.41 1.81
C LEU A 113 -12.92 5.34 0.31
N CYS A 114 -11.95 4.77 -0.44
CA CYS A 114 -12.22 4.34 -1.82
C CYS A 114 -12.92 2.99 -1.79
N ASP A 115 -12.25 1.98 -1.27
CA ASP A 115 -12.84 0.66 -1.00
C ASP A 115 -11.83 -0.22 -0.26
N ILE A 116 -12.26 -1.45 0.03
CA ILE A 116 -11.50 -2.45 0.75
C ILE A 116 -11.24 -3.62 -0.20
N ILE A 117 -10.02 -4.16 -0.15
CA ILE A 117 -9.63 -5.33 -0.92
C ILE A 117 -9.32 -6.47 0.05
N MET A 118 -10.01 -7.59 -0.12
CA MET A 118 -9.71 -8.83 0.59
C MET A 118 -9.15 -9.80 -0.45
N SER A 119 -7.83 -9.98 -0.45
CA SER A 119 -7.17 -10.76 -1.50
C SER A 119 -5.87 -11.38 -1.01
N THR A 120 -5.57 -12.57 -1.50
CA THR A 120 -4.29 -13.24 -1.33
C THR A 120 -3.59 -13.43 -2.69
N GLU A 121 -3.84 -12.51 -3.61
CA GLU A 121 -3.29 -12.57 -4.96
C GLU A 121 -1.77 -12.39 -4.94
N THR A 122 -1.05 -13.38 -5.42
CA THR A 122 0.42 -13.35 -5.48
C THR A 122 0.95 -12.94 -6.85
N ASP A 123 0.09 -12.85 -7.86
CA ASP A 123 0.47 -12.30 -9.16
C ASP A 123 0.53 -10.78 -9.04
N ILE A 124 1.72 -10.23 -9.19
CA ILE A 124 1.96 -8.80 -8.96
C ILE A 124 1.12 -7.93 -9.90
N ASP A 125 1.06 -8.26 -11.18
CA ASP A 125 0.32 -7.46 -12.16
C ASP A 125 -1.18 -7.48 -11.88
N LEU A 126 -1.73 -8.62 -11.50
CA LEU A 126 -3.14 -8.75 -11.15
C LEU A 126 -3.48 -7.98 -9.88
N PHE A 127 -2.60 -8.02 -8.89
CA PHE A 127 -2.82 -7.29 -7.65
C PHE A 127 -2.77 -5.77 -7.86
N ILE A 128 -1.78 -5.30 -8.62
CA ILE A 128 -1.69 -3.88 -8.99
C ILE A 128 -2.93 -3.44 -9.75
N LYS A 129 -3.39 -4.27 -10.70
CA LYS A 129 -4.61 -3.97 -11.47
C LYS A 129 -5.82 -3.79 -10.54
N LYS A 130 -5.95 -4.68 -9.57
CA LYS A 130 -7.04 -4.60 -8.59
C LYS A 130 -6.97 -3.32 -7.76
N ILE A 131 -5.78 -2.96 -7.31
CA ILE A 131 -5.57 -1.73 -6.54
C ILE A 131 -5.94 -0.51 -7.38
N GLU A 132 -5.49 -0.47 -8.65
CA GLU A 132 -5.80 0.65 -9.55
C GLU A 132 -7.30 0.78 -9.81
N GLU A 133 -8.00 -0.32 -9.99
CA GLU A 133 -9.46 -0.31 -10.16
C GLU A 133 -10.15 0.32 -8.95
N VAL A 134 -9.74 -0.07 -7.75
CA VAL A 134 -10.30 0.46 -6.50
C VAL A 134 -9.96 1.92 -6.31
N LYS A 135 -8.70 2.29 -6.56
CA LYS A 135 -8.23 3.67 -6.44
C LYS A 135 -9.04 4.62 -7.32
N ASN A 136 -9.46 4.16 -8.49
CA ASN A 136 -10.16 4.97 -9.48
C ASN A 136 -11.69 4.93 -9.36
N LEU A 137 -12.24 4.32 -8.31
CA LEU A 137 -13.68 4.29 -8.06
C LEU A 137 -14.25 5.66 -7.70
N LYS A 138 -13.41 6.59 -7.29
CA LYS A 138 -13.82 7.95 -6.91
C LYS A 138 -13.15 9.03 -7.73
#